data_76f406ff3d553f1b1480269cc0480e07
#
_entry.id   76f406ff3d553f1b1480269cc0480e07
#
_cell.length_a   1.000
_cell.length_b   1.000
_cell.length_c   1.000
_cell.angle_alpha   90.00
_cell.angle_beta   90.00
_cell.angle_gamma   90.00
#
_symmetry.space_group_name_H-M   'P 1'
#
loop_
_entity.id
_entity.type
_entity.pdbx_description
1 polymer ?
#
loop_
_entity_poly.entity_id
_entity_poly.type
_entity_poly.pdbx_seq_one_letter_code
_entity_poly.pdbx_strand_id
1 'polypeptide(L)'
;AGAGCKHAVDEVLALTDKLGAGLAKAILAKTMIPDDIEFVTGTMGLLGTRPSQEMMDDCDTLLMIGTRFPYAEFLPASGQARAVQIDLDAEALGLRYPTEINLHGDARATVAALIERVTRKEEREWQHTIIENTRDWWQLMEERAMVSGTPVNPQCVFWSLNQRLPENVMLSCDVGSSTNWYARYLKIRPGMMGSVSGGQASMGNAVPYLLAAKFAYPDRPAIAMVGDGAMQMLGNQGVIGIAKYWREWADPRCIVLVLNNRDLNQVTWEQRAMEGDPKFETSQDLPDFAYDQYAELLGLKGLRITSPDEVDRVWDEALAMDRPVVINAYVDPEIGPLPPHIGFDQAKNFMSSILKGDPEAFRMIKQSVKQMKTKV
;
A
#
# COMPACT_ATOMS: atom_id res chain seq x y z
N ALA A 1 11.15 -5.01 -8.70
CA ALA A 1 12.21 -4.83 -7.71
C ALA A 1 11.69 -5.12 -6.30
N GLY A 2 12.51 -5.73 -5.45
CA GLY A 2 12.20 -6.04 -4.06
C GLY A 2 13.13 -5.35 -3.06
N ALA A 3 12.98 -5.71 -1.76
CA ALA A 3 13.75 -5.11 -0.67
C ALA A 3 15.27 -5.32 -0.78
N GLY A 4 15.71 -6.36 -1.47
CA GLY A 4 17.13 -6.61 -1.76
C GLY A 4 17.80 -5.53 -2.61
N CYS A 5 17.00 -4.65 -3.26
CA CYS A 5 17.52 -3.51 -4.03
C CYS A 5 17.84 -2.26 -3.19
N LYS A 6 17.64 -2.28 -1.87
CA LYS A 6 17.74 -1.08 -1.00
C LYS A 6 19.01 -0.24 -1.24
N HIS A 7 20.12 -0.88 -1.52
CA HIS A 7 21.42 -0.23 -1.75
C HIS A 7 21.80 -0.08 -3.23
N ALA A 8 20.86 -0.38 -4.15
CA ALA A 8 21.07 -0.41 -5.59
C ALA A 8 20.00 0.37 -6.36
N VAL A 9 19.33 1.33 -5.70
CA VAL A 9 18.18 2.04 -6.30
C VAL A 9 18.60 2.83 -7.54
N ASP A 10 19.69 3.58 -7.47
CA ASP A 10 20.18 4.39 -8.59
C ASP A 10 20.56 3.52 -9.79
N GLU A 11 21.25 2.41 -9.54
CA GLU A 11 21.65 1.45 -10.58
C GLU A 11 20.42 0.76 -11.21
N VAL A 12 19.42 0.39 -10.38
CA VAL A 12 18.16 -0.22 -10.87
C VAL A 12 17.41 0.76 -11.76
N LEU A 13 17.27 2.02 -11.34
CA LEU A 13 16.63 3.06 -12.13
C LEU A 13 17.38 3.34 -13.46
N ALA A 14 18.69 3.45 -13.39
CA ALA A 14 19.52 3.64 -14.58
C ALA A 14 19.42 2.49 -15.58
N LEU A 15 19.39 1.23 -15.09
CA LEU A 15 19.20 0.06 -15.93
C LEU A 15 17.80 0.06 -16.56
N THR A 16 16.76 0.34 -15.76
CA THR A 16 15.37 0.40 -16.24
C THR A 16 15.21 1.41 -17.36
N ASP A 17 15.73 2.63 -17.18
CA ASP A 17 15.72 3.64 -18.23
C ASP A 17 16.53 3.21 -19.47
N LYS A 18 17.71 2.64 -19.26
CA LYS A 18 18.57 2.17 -20.37
C LYS A 18 17.88 1.13 -21.23
N LEU A 19 17.08 0.25 -20.61
CA LEU A 19 16.34 -0.82 -21.29
C LEU A 19 15.00 -0.36 -21.89
N GLY A 20 14.55 0.88 -21.64
CA GLY A 20 13.22 1.33 -22.05
C GLY A 20 12.11 0.52 -21.38
N ALA A 21 12.32 0.10 -20.14
CA ALA A 21 11.42 -0.75 -19.38
C ALA A 21 10.58 0.05 -18.36
N GLY A 22 9.59 -0.59 -17.78
CA GLY A 22 8.91 -0.11 -16.58
C GLY A 22 9.44 -0.81 -15.33
N LEU A 23 9.09 -0.26 -14.15
CA LEU A 23 9.52 -0.78 -12.87
C LEU A 23 8.36 -0.90 -11.89
N ALA A 24 8.06 -2.14 -11.49
CA ALA A 24 7.14 -2.46 -10.41
C ALA A 24 7.87 -2.82 -9.11
N LYS A 25 7.26 -2.52 -7.97
CA LYS A 25 7.82 -2.74 -6.64
C LYS A 25 7.06 -3.83 -5.88
N ALA A 26 7.77 -4.75 -5.23
CA ALA A 26 7.16 -5.53 -4.16
C ALA A 26 6.82 -4.61 -2.97
N ILE A 27 5.80 -4.95 -2.17
CA ILE A 27 5.33 -4.09 -1.07
C ILE A 27 6.44 -3.69 -0.08
N LEU A 28 7.39 -4.58 0.19
CA LEU A 28 8.53 -4.28 1.07
C LEU A 28 9.52 -3.28 0.46
N ALA A 29 9.45 -3.04 -0.85
CA ALA A 29 10.25 -2.03 -1.55
C ALA A 29 9.48 -0.71 -1.76
N LYS A 30 8.26 -0.57 -1.27
CA LYS A 30 7.37 0.59 -1.50
C LYS A 30 8.09 1.92 -1.26
N THR A 31 8.79 2.06 -0.15
CA THR A 31 9.48 3.32 0.21
C THR A 31 10.96 3.38 -0.19
N MET A 32 11.46 2.38 -0.90
CA MET A 32 12.85 2.38 -1.36
C MET A 32 13.01 3.09 -2.70
N ILE A 33 12.03 2.90 -3.59
CA ILE A 33 12.03 3.47 -4.93
C ILE A 33 10.94 4.55 -4.99
N PRO A 34 11.28 5.81 -5.36
CA PRO A 34 10.32 6.89 -5.48
C PRO A 34 9.22 6.60 -6.51
N ASP A 35 8.01 7.14 -6.26
CA ASP A 35 6.85 7.03 -7.17
C ASP A 35 6.71 8.25 -8.11
N ASP A 36 7.59 9.24 -8.01
CA ASP A 36 7.63 10.44 -8.86
C ASP A 36 8.45 10.25 -10.15
N ILE A 37 8.92 9.03 -10.40
CA ILE A 37 9.62 8.64 -11.62
C ILE A 37 8.60 8.03 -12.59
N GLU A 38 8.46 8.60 -13.78
CA GLU A 38 7.37 8.32 -14.70
C GLU A 38 7.19 6.83 -15.08
N PHE A 39 8.28 6.07 -15.21
CA PHE A 39 8.24 4.64 -15.53
C PHE A 39 8.11 3.72 -14.30
N VAL A 40 7.96 4.28 -13.09
CA VAL A 40 7.68 3.50 -11.87
C VAL A 40 6.18 3.35 -11.70
N THR A 41 5.70 2.12 -11.93
CA THR A 41 4.27 1.82 -11.98
C THR A 41 3.60 1.67 -10.60
N GLY A 42 4.38 1.59 -9.52
CA GLY A 42 3.91 1.38 -8.16
C GLY A 42 4.13 -0.04 -7.66
N THR A 43 3.32 -0.48 -6.70
CA THR A 43 3.40 -1.85 -6.16
C THR A 43 2.71 -2.85 -7.08
N MET A 44 3.16 -4.11 -7.03
CA MET A 44 2.56 -5.24 -7.75
C MET A 44 1.78 -6.17 -6.81
N GLY A 45 0.93 -7.01 -7.37
CA GLY A 45 0.15 -8.02 -6.65
C GLY A 45 -1.21 -7.55 -6.18
N LEU A 46 -1.84 -8.29 -5.25
CA LEU A 46 -3.17 -7.99 -4.69
C LEU A 46 -3.33 -6.54 -4.22
N LEU A 47 -2.28 -6.00 -3.60
CA LEU A 47 -2.21 -4.63 -3.10
C LEU A 47 -1.75 -3.62 -4.18
N GLY A 48 -1.48 -4.11 -5.38
CA GLY A 48 -0.79 -3.39 -6.43
C GLY A 48 -1.63 -2.38 -7.19
N THR A 49 -1.00 -1.81 -8.19
CA THR A 49 -1.59 -0.85 -9.13
C THR A 49 -1.94 -1.55 -10.44
N ARG A 50 -2.91 -1.02 -11.18
CA ARG A 50 -3.27 -1.53 -12.50
C ARG A 50 -2.10 -1.48 -13.49
N PRO A 51 -1.34 -0.39 -13.63
CA PRO A 51 -0.21 -0.36 -14.57
C PRO A 51 0.89 -1.38 -14.22
N SER A 52 1.08 -1.73 -12.95
CA SER A 52 2.01 -2.82 -12.60
C SER A 52 1.51 -4.18 -13.09
N GLN A 53 0.21 -4.44 -13.01
CA GLN A 53 -0.38 -5.70 -13.50
C GLN A 53 -0.35 -5.76 -15.02
N GLU A 54 -0.80 -4.71 -15.71
CA GLU A 54 -0.76 -4.63 -17.19
C GLU A 54 0.66 -4.86 -17.72
N MET A 55 1.67 -4.28 -17.05
CA MET A 55 3.06 -4.53 -17.41
C MET A 55 3.47 -6.00 -17.23
N MET A 56 2.97 -6.71 -16.22
CA MET A 56 3.24 -8.15 -16.03
C MET A 56 2.49 -9.01 -17.05
N ASP A 57 1.26 -8.63 -17.41
CA ASP A 57 0.44 -9.36 -18.36
C ASP A 57 1.00 -9.29 -19.80
N ASP A 58 1.70 -8.20 -20.15
CA ASP A 58 2.13 -7.93 -21.52
C ASP A 58 3.66 -8.08 -21.74
N CYS A 59 4.47 -8.18 -20.68
CA CYS A 59 5.93 -8.23 -20.87
C CYS A 59 6.41 -9.53 -21.51
N ASP A 60 7.43 -9.42 -22.37
CA ASP A 60 8.17 -10.53 -22.97
C ASP A 60 9.46 -10.90 -22.20
N THR A 61 9.90 -10.01 -21.34
CA THR A 61 11.12 -10.17 -20.54
C THR A 61 10.89 -9.67 -19.12
N LEU A 62 11.12 -10.54 -18.14
CA LEU A 62 11.00 -10.25 -16.71
C LEU A 62 12.38 -10.20 -16.05
N LEU A 63 12.77 -9.05 -15.51
CA LEU A 63 13.94 -8.91 -14.67
C LEU A 63 13.54 -8.79 -13.19
N MET A 64 13.84 -9.80 -12.39
CA MET A 64 13.58 -9.84 -10.95
C MET A 64 14.86 -9.48 -10.20
N ILE A 65 14.82 -8.41 -9.37
CA ILE A 65 16.00 -7.94 -8.62
C ILE A 65 15.69 -7.88 -7.14
N GLY A 66 16.39 -8.69 -6.33
CA GLY A 66 16.28 -8.69 -4.87
C GLY A 66 14.86 -8.92 -4.35
N THR A 67 14.10 -9.81 -5.01
CA THR A 67 12.71 -10.07 -4.68
C THR A 67 12.38 -11.55 -4.67
N ARG A 68 11.59 -11.95 -3.67
CA ARG A 68 10.96 -13.28 -3.56
C ARG A 68 9.44 -13.13 -3.58
N PHE A 69 8.93 -12.29 -4.47
CA PHE A 69 7.50 -12.00 -4.55
C PHE A 69 6.68 -13.31 -4.58
N PRO A 70 5.80 -13.55 -3.60
CA PRO A 70 5.27 -14.90 -3.34
C PRO A 70 4.05 -15.29 -4.18
N TYR A 71 3.40 -14.33 -4.84
CA TYR A 71 2.10 -14.54 -5.48
C TYR A 71 2.27 -14.72 -6.99
N ALA A 72 2.44 -15.96 -7.43
CA ALA A 72 2.73 -16.31 -8.84
C ALA A 72 1.61 -15.88 -9.81
N GLU A 73 0.37 -15.79 -9.34
CA GLU A 73 -0.80 -15.35 -10.12
C GLU A 73 -0.72 -13.90 -10.62
N PHE A 74 0.15 -13.07 -10.01
CA PHE A 74 0.41 -11.69 -10.44
C PHE A 74 1.71 -11.54 -11.25
N LEU A 75 2.40 -12.63 -11.52
CA LEU A 75 3.56 -12.67 -12.42
C LEU A 75 3.08 -13.03 -13.83
N PRO A 76 3.93 -12.80 -14.87
CA PRO A 76 3.59 -13.22 -16.23
C PRO A 76 3.18 -14.70 -16.29
N ALA A 77 2.29 -15.06 -17.19
CA ALA A 77 1.91 -16.47 -17.39
C ALA A 77 3.15 -17.32 -17.68
N SER A 78 3.12 -18.59 -17.28
CA SER A 78 4.25 -19.49 -17.52
C SER A 78 4.55 -19.62 -19.01
N GLY A 79 5.78 -19.33 -19.40
CA GLY A 79 6.22 -19.35 -20.80
C GLY A 79 5.93 -18.08 -21.60
N GLN A 80 5.28 -17.06 -20.99
CA GLN A 80 5.05 -15.77 -21.64
C GLN A 80 6.36 -14.97 -21.73
N ALA A 81 7.06 -14.82 -20.61
CA ALA A 81 8.25 -13.99 -20.53
C ALA A 81 9.52 -14.80 -20.30
N ARG A 82 10.62 -14.39 -20.93
CA ARG A 82 11.96 -14.82 -20.57
C ARG A 82 12.36 -14.13 -19.28
N ALA A 83 12.83 -14.88 -18.27
CA ALA A 83 13.12 -14.30 -16.97
C ALA A 83 14.59 -14.38 -16.59
N VAL A 84 15.07 -13.28 -16.00
CA VAL A 84 16.38 -13.15 -15.37
C VAL A 84 16.16 -12.79 -13.91
N GLN A 85 16.84 -13.46 -13.00
CA GLN A 85 16.75 -13.14 -11.58
C GLN A 85 18.12 -12.84 -10.99
N ILE A 86 18.19 -11.76 -10.21
CA ILE A 86 19.36 -11.35 -9.42
C ILE A 86 18.96 -11.43 -7.96
N ASP A 87 19.63 -12.24 -7.18
CA ASP A 87 19.42 -12.32 -5.73
C ASP A 87 20.73 -12.69 -5.02
N LEU A 88 20.87 -12.19 -3.79
CA LEU A 88 21.99 -12.52 -2.92
C LEU A 88 21.82 -13.92 -2.28
N ASP A 89 20.60 -14.43 -2.26
CA ASP A 89 20.27 -15.75 -1.77
C ASP A 89 20.06 -16.71 -2.96
N ALA A 90 20.95 -17.70 -3.06
CA ALA A 90 20.89 -18.70 -4.14
C ALA A 90 19.58 -19.53 -4.12
N GLU A 91 18.96 -19.73 -2.94
CA GLU A 91 17.72 -20.49 -2.80
C GLU A 91 16.49 -19.73 -3.33
N ALA A 92 16.60 -18.41 -3.48
CA ALA A 92 15.52 -17.58 -4.04
C ALA A 92 15.45 -17.66 -5.56
N LEU A 93 16.55 -18.06 -6.23
CA LEU A 93 16.69 -18.05 -7.68
C LEU A 93 15.80 -19.12 -8.33
N GLY A 94 14.91 -18.70 -9.23
CA GLY A 94 13.98 -19.60 -9.92
C GLY A 94 12.82 -20.14 -9.06
N LEU A 95 12.73 -19.73 -7.78
CA LEU A 95 11.75 -20.28 -6.84
C LEU A 95 10.30 -19.90 -7.18
N ARG A 96 10.08 -18.68 -7.67
CA ARG A 96 8.72 -18.12 -7.84
C ARG A 96 8.30 -18.01 -9.31
N TYR A 97 9.25 -17.95 -10.21
CA TYR A 97 9.02 -17.91 -11.65
C TYR A 97 10.14 -18.67 -12.36
N PRO A 98 9.84 -19.41 -13.44
CA PRO A 98 10.86 -20.08 -14.23
C PRO A 98 11.85 -19.06 -14.81
N THR A 99 13.11 -19.15 -14.43
CA THR A 99 14.14 -18.22 -14.87
C THR A 99 15.08 -18.90 -15.87
N GLU A 100 15.41 -18.19 -16.95
CA GLU A 100 16.39 -18.62 -17.95
C GLU A 100 17.81 -18.36 -17.45
N ILE A 101 18.01 -17.22 -16.76
CA ILE A 101 19.32 -16.82 -16.23
C ILE A 101 19.20 -16.45 -14.75
N ASN A 102 20.04 -17.08 -13.95
CA ASN A 102 20.15 -16.81 -12.52
C ASN A 102 21.51 -16.18 -12.22
N LEU A 103 21.50 -14.98 -11.64
CA LEU A 103 22.68 -14.23 -11.23
C LEU A 103 22.74 -14.20 -9.71
N HIS A 104 23.53 -15.09 -9.11
CA HIS A 104 23.76 -15.10 -7.67
C HIS A 104 24.78 -14.02 -7.32
N GLY A 105 24.32 -12.91 -6.72
CA GLY A 105 25.18 -11.80 -6.38
C GLY A 105 24.45 -10.61 -5.78
N ASP A 106 25.26 -9.66 -5.31
CA ASP A 106 24.76 -8.37 -4.80
C ASP A 106 24.08 -7.57 -5.92
N ALA A 107 22.91 -7.00 -5.63
CA ALA A 107 22.12 -6.27 -6.61
C ALA A 107 22.88 -5.09 -7.23
N ARG A 108 23.59 -4.27 -6.43
CA ARG A 108 24.33 -3.10 -6.93
C ARG A 108 25.46 -3.50 -7.86
N ALA A 109 26.31 -4.42 -7.39
CA ALA A 109 27.46 -4.88 -8.18
C ALA A 109 27.02 -5.53 -9.50
N THR A 110 25.98 -6.36 -9.44
CA THR A 110 25.47 -7.09 -10.61
C THR A 110 24.79 -6.14 -11.60
N VAL A 111 23.94 -5.24 -11.13
CA VAL A 111 23.23 -4.26 -11.99
C VAL A 111 24.23 -3.28 -12.62
N ALA A 112 25.23 -2.78 -11.88
CA ALA A 112 26.28 -1.92 -12.41
C ALA A 112 27.03 -2.61 -13.55
N ALA A 113 27.41 -3.88 -13.37
CA ALA A 113 28.08 -4.67 -14.42
C ALA A 113 27.20 -4.93 -15.64
N LEU A 114 25.87 -5.05 -15.47
CA LEU A 114 24.91 -5.15 -16.58
C LEU A 114 24.80 -3.82 -17.34
N ILE A 115 24.73 -2.70 -16.65
CA ILE A 115 24.65 -1.37 -17.28
C ILE A 115 25.81 -1.15 -18.27
N GLU A 116 27.03 -1.60 -17.93
CA GLU A 116 28.18 -1.49 -18.82
C GLU A 116 28.07 -2.35 -20.09
N ARG A 117 27.31 -3.43 -20.05
CA ARG A 117 27.24 -4.46 -21.12
C ARG A 117 26.01 -4.36 -22.00
N VAL A 118 24.93 -3.74 -21.51
CA VAL A 118 23.71 -3.58 -22.31
C VAL A 118 23.78 -2.29 -23.13
N THR A 119 23.28 -2.31 -24.34
CA THR A 119 23.12 -1.12 -25.17
C THR A 119 21.82 -0.42 -24.81
N ARG A 120 21.83 0.94 -24.82
CA ARG A 120 20.59 1.71 -24.64
C ARG A 120 19.59 1.34 -25.75
N LYS A 121 18.39 0.98 -25.35
CA LYS A 121 17.30 0.69 -26.28
C LYS A 121 16.77 2.01 -26.84
N GLU A 122 16.81 2.18 -28.15
CA GLU A 122 16.35 3.39 -28.84
C GLU A 122 14.82 3.40 -29.00
N GLU A 123 14.23 2.23 -29.23
CA GLU A 123 12.77 2.07 -29.29
C GLU A 123 12.21 2.17 -27.87
N ARG A 124 11.23 3.07 -27.65
CA ARG A 124 10.67 3.45 -26.35
C ARG A 124 9.15 3.33 -26.28
N GLU A 125 8.50 2.80 -27.28
CA GLU A 125 7.04 2.73 -27.35
C GLU A 125 6.45 2.01 -26.14
N TRP A 126 7.05 0.89 -25.75
CA TRP A 126 6.66 0.16 -24.53
C TRP A 126 6.75 1.01 -23.26
N GLN A 127 7.84 1.72 -23.06
CA GLN A 127 8.02 2.59 -21.90
C GLN A 127 7.03 3.76 -21.92
N HIS A 128 6.74 4.34 -23.08
CA HIS A 128 5.75 5.40 -23.21
C HIS A 128 4.34 4.92 -22.82
N THR A 129 3.95 3.72 -23.27
CA THR A 129 2.68 3.09 -22.88
C THR A 129 2.59 2.92 -21.35
N ILE A 130 3.67 2.45 -20.71
CA ILE A 130 3.74 2.29 -19.26
C ILE A 130 3.57 3.64 -18.54
N ILE A 131 4.21 4.70 -19.05
CA ILE A 131 4.11 6.06 -18.49
C ILE A 131 2.66 6.59 -18.61
N GLU A 132 2.02 6.39 -19.75
CA GLU A 132 0.62 6.78 -19.97
C GLU A 132 -0.31 6.02 -19.02
N ASN A 133 -0.21 4.70 -18.93
CA ASN A 133 -1.01 3.88 -18.02
C ASN A 133 -0.81 4.30 -16.55
N THR A 134 0.41 4.68 -16.17
CA THR A 134 0.73 5.17 -14.82
C THR A 134 0.07 6.53 -14.55
N ARG A 135 0.05 7.42 -15.53
CA ARG A 135 -0.62 8.74 -15.43
C ARG A 135 -2.14 8.57 -15.29
N ASP A 136 -2.74 7.73 -16.13
CA ASP A 136 -4.17 7.41 -16.09
C ASP A 136 -4.58 6.76 -14.76
N TRP A 137 -3.71 5.91 -14.20
CA TRP A 137 -3.92 5.33 -12.89
C TRP A 137 -4.03 6.40 -11.79
N TRP A 138 -3.15 7.38 -11.77
CA TRP A 138 -3.19 8.43 -10.75
C TRP A 138 -4.41 9.33 -10.90
N GLN A 139 -4.87 9.59 -12.12
CA GLN A 139 -6.13 10.30 -12.36
C GLN A 139 -7.31 9.47 -11.85
N LEU A 140 -7.35 8.17 -12.11
CA LEU A 140 -8.38 7.28 -11.59
C LEU A 140 -8.39 7.25 -10.05
N MET A 141 -7.21 7.27 -9.41
CA MET A 141 -7.12 7.31 -7.94
C MET A 141 -7.71 8.60 -7.37
N GLU A 142 -7.48 9.74 -8.01
CA GLU A 142 -8.11 11.01 -7.65
C GLU A 142 -9.63 10.92 -7.76
N GLU A 143 -10.14 10.49 -8.90
CA GLU A 143 -11.59 10.34 -9.14
C GLU A 143 -12.25 9.42 -8.10
N ARG A 144 -11.63 8.29 -7.79
CA ARG A 144 -12.12 7.34 -6.77
C ARG A 144 -12.10 7.92 -5.37
N ALA A 145 -11.09 8.72 -5.03
CA ALA A 145 -11.03 9.40 -3.74
C ALA A 145 -12.19 10.39 -3.55
N MET A 146 -12.71 10.97 -4.63
CA MET A 146 -13.83 11.91 -4.60
C MET A 146 -15.22 11.23 -4.57
N VAL A 147 -15.28 9.90 -4.72
CA VAL A 147 -16.55 9.17 -4.59
C VAL A 147 -17.03 9.22 -3.14
N SER A 148 -18.32 9.53 -2.93
CA SER A 148 -18.89 9.60 -1.59
C SER A 148 -18.96 8.24 -0.90
N GLY A 149 -18.48 8.16 0.35
CA GLY A 149 -18.65 7.04 1.28
C GLY A 149 -19.70 7.34 2.36
N THR A 150 -19.98 6.37 3.21
CA THR A 150 -20.88 6.52 4.35
C THR A 150 -20.29 5.79 5.58
N PRO A 151 -19.68 6.50 6.55
CA PRO A 151 -19.62 7.97 6.65
C PRO A 151 -18.58 8.61 5.72
N VAL A 152 -17.33 8.09 5.61
CA VAL A 152 -16.25 8.69 4.82
C VAL A 152 -15.61 7.63 3.92
N ASN A 153 -15.29 8.01 2.70
CA ASN A 153 -14.49 7.16 1.81
C ASN A 153 -13.04 7.05 2.32
N PRO A 154 -12.53 5.84 2.64
CA PRO A 154 -11.15 5.70 3.10
C PRO A 154 -10.12 6.18 2.07
N GLN A 155 -10.43 6.09 0.78
CA GLN A 155 -9.56 6.56 -0.30
C GLN A 155 -9.36 8.08 -0.23
N CYS A 156 -10.40 8.84 0.14
CA CYS A 156 -10.32 10.29 0.35
C CYS A 156 -9.34 10.64 1.49
N VAL A 157 -9.37 9.89 2.58
CA VAL A 157 -8.47 10.11 3.73
C VAL A 157 -7.00 9.95 3.32
N PHE A 158 -6.68 8.93 2.52
CA PHE A 158 -5.31 8.72 2.01
C PHE A 158 -4.92 9.68 0.90
N TRP A 159 -5.85 10.06 0.02
CA TRP A 159 -5.60 11.05 -1.03
C TRP A 159 -5.24 12.41 -0.43
N SER A 160 -6.01 12.85 0.56
CA SER A 160 -5.74 14.08 1.31
C SER A 160 -4.38 14.04 2.03
N LEU A 161 -4.03 12.92 2.68
CA LEU A 161 -2.70 12.71 3.27
C LEU A 161 -1.60 12.81 2.23
N ASN A 162 -1.77 12.20 1.06
CA ASN A 162 -0.76 12.19 0.01
C ASN A 162 -0.33 13.61 -0.42
N GLN A 163 -1.26 14.55 -0.44
CA GLN A 163 -0.98 15.95 -0.79
C GLN A 163 -0.21 16.69 0.32
N ARG A 164 -0.17 16.15 1.53
CA ARG A 164 0.36 16.79 2.75
C ARG A 164 1.57 16.08 3.35
N LEU A 165 2.01 14.96 2.78
CA LEU A 165 3.13 14.19 3.32
C LEU A 165 4.39 15.06 3.46
N PRO A 166 5.02 15.14 4.64
CA PRO A 166 6.33 15.77 4.79
C PRO A 166 7.41 15.06 3.96
N GLU A 167 8.39 15.77 3.46
CA GLU A 167 9.45 15.24 2.58
C GLU A 167 10.27 14.11 3.23
N ASN A 168 10.50 14.21 4.53
CA ASN A 168 11.31 13.25 5.29
C ASN A 168 10.46 12.36 6.23
N VAL A 169 9.19 12.18 5.94
CA VAL A 169 8.28 11.41 6.79
C VAL A 169 8.68 9.93 6.88
N MET A 170 8.47 9.38 8.07
CA MET A 170 8.52 7.94 8.30
C MET A 170 7.10 7.38 8.33
N LEU A 171 6.84 6.38 7.51
CA LEU A 171 5.52 5.76 7.38
C LEU A 171 5.55 4.34 7.96
N SER A 172 4.58 4.00 8.76
CA SER A 172 4.30 2.61 9.11
C SER A 172 2.87 2.26 8.74
N CYS A 173 2.67 1.08 8.18
CA CYS A 173 1.34 0.66 7.79
C CYS A 173 1.04 -0.72 8.36
N ASP A 174 -0.15 -0.85 8.92
CA ASP A 174 -0.66 -2.14 9.36
C ASP A 174 -1.21 -2.93 8.18
N VAL A 175 -1.30 -4.23 8.35
CA VAL A 175 -1.92 -5.12 7.37
C VAL A 175 -3.45 -4.96 7.36
N GLY A 176 -4.10 -5.47 6.34
CA GLY A 176 -5.53 -5.29 6.12
C GLY A 176 -5.82 -4.20 5.08
N SER A 177 -7.03 -3.62 5.10
CA SER A 177 -7.45 -2.62 4.10
C SER A 177 -6.56 -1.37 4.08
N SER A 178 -5.98 -0.98 5.21
CA SER A 178 -5.03 0.13 5.29
C SER A 178 -3.81 -0.04 4.37
N THR A 179 -3.32 -1.27 4.20
CA THR A 179 -2.19 -1.54 3.30
C THR A 179 -2.55 -1.30 1.83
N ASN A 180 -3.79 -1.59 1.42
CA ASN A 180 -4.25 -1.31 0.06
C ASN A 180 -4.22 0.20 -0.23
N TRP A 181 -4.73 0.99 0.71
CA TRP A 181 -4.76 2.44 0.56
C TRP A 181 -3.36 3.05 0.60
N TYR A 182 -2.51 2.59 1.52
CA TYR A 182 -1.09 2.94 1.57
C TYR A 182 -0.37 2.64 0.26
N ALA A 183 -0.54 1.43 -0.27
CA ALA A 183 0.14 0.99 -1.48
C ALA A 183 -0.25 1.79 -2.73
N ARG A 184 -1.53 2.18 -2.85
CA ARG A 184 -2.13 2.77 -4.05
C ARG A 184 -2.23 4.28 -4.03
N TYR A 185 -2.40 4.90 -2.87
CA TYR A 185 -2.72 6.33 -2.74
C TYR A 185 -1.53 7.19 -2.29
N LEU A 186 -0.51 6.61 -1.65
CA LEU A 186 0.64 7.39 -1.21
C LEU A 186 1.78 7.33 -2.21
N LYS A 187 2.13 8.48 -2.78
CA LYS A 187 3.32 8.68 -3.61
C LYS A 187 4.55 8.84 -2.73
N ILE A 188 5.48 7.93 -2.87
CA ILE A 188 6.75 8.01 -2.15
C ILE A 188 7.70 8.92 -2.92
N ARG A 189 8.35 9.82 -2.18
CA ARG A 189 9.38 10.73 -2.70
C ARG A 189 10.74 10.41 -2.05
N PRO A 190 11.85 10.86 -2.64
CA PRO A 190 13.18 10.70 -2.03
C PRO A 190 13.21 11.22 -0.60
N GLY A 191 13.88 10.51 0.31
CA GLY A 191 13.99 10.87 1.72
C GLY A 191 12.91 10.26 2.62
N MET A 192 11.78 9.82 2.11
CA MET A 192 10.75 9.12 2.88
C MET A 192 11.23 7.71 3.27
N MET A 193 10.77 7.23 4.41
CA MET A 193 11.04 5.87 4.89
C MET A 193 9.72 5.19 5.22
N GLY A 194 9.69 3.84 5.17
CA GLY A 194 8.47 3.13 5.57
C GLY A 194 8.70 1.67 5.88
N SER A 195 7.77 1.13 6.67
CA SER A 195 7.76 -0.26 7.10
C SER A 195 6.34 -0.83 7.12
N VAL A 196 6.24 -2.11 6.78
CA VAL A 196 5.02 -2.90 6.82
C VAL A 196 5.38 -4.36 7.09
N SER A 197 4.50 -5.13 7.74
CA SER A 197 4.71 -6.57 7.95
C SER A 197 4.42 -7.37 6.68
N GLY A 198 5.19 -7.12 5.61
CA GLY A 198 4.93 -7.69 4.28
C GLY A 198 5.31 -9.17 4.11
N GLY A 199 6.01 -9.76 5.08
CA GLY A 199 6.38 -11.18 5.06
C GLY A 199 5.42 -12.09 5.83
N GLN A 200 4.91 -11.62 6.97
CA GLN A 200 4.06 -12.38 7.89
C GLN A 200 2.62 -11.85 7.97
N ALA A 201 2.36 -10.68 7.41
CA ALA A 201 1.06 -10.00 7.48
C ALA A 201 0.51 -9.92 8.93
N SER A 202 1.37 -9.58 9.90
CA SER A 202 1.00 -9.52 11.32
C SER A 202 0.17 -8.27 11.60
N MET A 203 -1.02 -8.44 12.17
CA MET A 203 -1.87 -7.33 12.62
C MET A 203 -1.33 -6.70 13.90
N GLY A 204 -1.44 -5.37 14.01
CA GLY A 204 -1.01 -4.60 15.17
C GLY A 204 0.42 -4.08 15.11
N ASN A 205 1.12 -4.23 13.99
CA ASN A 205 2.53 -3.85 13.86
C ASN A 205 2.77 -2.35 13.61
N ALA A 206 1.82 -1.61 13.03
CA ALA A 206 2.06 -0.25 12.58
C ALA A 206 2.46 0.70 13.72
N VAL A 207 1.74 0.68 14.85
CA VAL A 207 2.03 1.58 15.97
C VAL A 207 3.34 1.23 16.67
N PRO A 208 3.65 -0.04 16.98
CA PRO A 208 4.99 -0.44 17.44
C PRO A 208 6.13 -0.05 16.49
N TYR A 209 5.95 -0.21 15.18
CA TYR A 209 6.95 0.20 14.18
C TYR A 209 7.13 1.72 14.15
N LEU A 210 6.05 2.49 14.28
CA LEU A 210 6.11 3.94 14.42
C LEU A 210 6.94 4.34 15.64
N LEU A 211 6.67 3.72 16.78
CA LEU A 211 7.40 3.96 18.02
C LEU A 211 8.89 3.64 17.85
N ALA A 212 9.21 2.50 17.26
CA ALA A 212 10.60 2.12 16.97
C ALA A 212 11.29 3.11 16.02
N ALA A 213 10.58 3.59 15.00
CA ALA A 213 11.09 4.60 14.06
C ALA A 213 11.41 5.92 14.77
N LYS A 214 10.56 6.35 15.72
CA LYS A 214 10.79 7.56 16.51
C LYS A 214 11.97 7.44 17.47
N PHE A 215 12.27 6.25 17.97
CA PHE A 215 13.50 6.02 18.74
C PHE A 215 14.75 6.06 17.85
N ALA A 216 14.68 5.56 16.63
CA ALA A 216 15.80 5.57 15.70
C ALA A 216 16.06 6.96 15.08
N TYR A 217 15.00 7.74 14.84
CA TYR A 217 15.03 9.05 14.17
C TYR A 217 14.09 10.03 14.89
N PRO A 218 14.47 10.54 16.08
CA PRO A 218 13.61 11.38 16.90
C PRO A 218 13.30 12.75 16.31
N ASP A 219 14.06 13.18 15.32
CA ASP A 219 13.97 14.47 14.61
C ASP A 219 13.09 14.43 13.35
N ARG A 220 12.45 13.30 13.04
CA ARG A 220 11.62 13.12 11.85
C ARG A 220 10.16 12.94 12.19
N PRO A 221 9.23 13.51 11.38
CA PRO A 221 7.81 13.24 11.53
C PRO A 221 7.50 11.76 11.19
N ALA A 222 6.51 11.18 11.86
CA ALA A 222 6.16 9.79 11.66
C ALA A 222 4.64 9.60 11.64
N ILE A 223 4.12 8.76 10.73
CA ILE A 223 2.70 8.49 10.55
C ILE A 223 2.47 6.98 10.49
N ALA A 224 1.64 6.45 11.38
CA ALA A 224 1.12 5.09 11.32
C ALA A 224 -0.29 5.09 10.72
N MET A 225 -0.57 4.13 9.85
CA MET A 225 -1.88 3.87 9.27
C MET A 225 -2.32 2.47 9.70
N VAL A 226 -3.43 2.38 10.41
CA VAL A 226 -3.86 1.15 11.09
C VAL A 226 -5.37 0.99 11.03
N GLY A 227 -5.86 -0.23 10.86
CA GLY A 227 -7.28 -0.55 11.00
C GLY A 227 -7.68 -0.72 12.47
N ASP A 228 -8.96 -0.53 12.76
CA ASP A 228 -9.52 -0.70 14.10
C ASP A 228 -9.30 -2.11 14.69
N GLY A 229 -9.39 -3.16 13.88
CA GLY A 229 -9.06 -4.52 14.32
C GLY A 229 -7.61 -4.66 14.77
N ALA A 230 -6.67 -4.11 14.04
CA ALA A 230 -5.26 -4.12 14.41
C ALA A 230 -4.98 -3.25 15.65
N MET A 231 -5.69 -2.12 15.82
CA MET A 231 -5.63 -1.32 17.04
C MET A 231 -6.09 -2.10 18.25
N GLN A 232 -7.19 -2.85 18.15
CA GLN A 232 -7.73 -3.66 19.24
C GLN A 232 -6.83 -4.86 19.59
N MET A 233 -6.05 -5.36 18.62
CA MET A 233 -5.07 -6.42 18.88
C MET A 233 -3.84 -5.92 19.65
N LEU A 234 -3.05 -5.01 19.07
CA LEU A 234 -1.77 -4.56 19.63
C LEU A 234 -1.53 -3.05 19.52
N GLY A 235 -2.29 -2.32 18.69
CA GLY A 235 -2.04 -0.90 18.44
C GLY A 235 -2.22 -0.03 19.68
N ASN A 236 -3.21 -0.32 20.52
CA ASN A 236 -3.51 0.46 21.73
C ASN A 236 -2.32 0.49 22.72
N GLN A 237 -1.60 -0.61 22.89
CA GLN A 237 -0.40 -0.65 23.74
C GLN A 237 0.71 0.24 23.19
N GLY A 238 0.85 0.30 21.86
CA GLY A 238 1.80 1.19 21.19
C GLY A 238 1.52 2.66 21.50
N VAL A 239 0.24 3.07 21.56
CA VAL A 239 -0.16 4.45 21.92
C VAL A 239 0.23 4.80 23.35
N ILE A 240 0.14 3.86 24.30
CA ILE A 240 0.66 4.04 25.68
C ILE A 240 2.17 4.29 25.64
N GLY A 241 2.90 3.56 24.81
CA GLY A 241 4.33 3.76 24.60
C GLY A 241 4.67 5.14 24.04
N ILE A 242 3.89 5.60 23.03
CA ILE A 242 4.01 6.96 22.49
C ILE A 242 3.80 8.00 23.61
N ALA A 243 2.73 7.86 24.40
CA ALA A 243 2.41 8.79 25.49
C ALA A 243 3.52 8.89 26.55
N LYS A 244 4.23 7.77 26.78
CA LYS A 244 5.35 7.73 27.74
C LYS A 244 6.58 8.48 27.21
N TYR A 245 6.94 8.33 25.94
CA TYR A 245 8.27 8.70 25.44
C TYR A 245 8.31 9.94 24.54
N TRP A 246 7.19 10.43 24.01
CA TRP A 246 7.17 11.46 22.97
C TRP A 246 7.91 12.76 23.34
N ARG A 247 8.01 13.10 24.63
CA ARG A 247 8.72 14.31 25.08
C ARG A 247 10.25 14.24 24.91
N GLU A 248 10.77 13.05 24.62
CA GLU A 248 12.19 12.82 24.31
C GLU A 248 12.51 13.07 22.84
N TRP A 249 11.49 13.26 21.97
CA TRP A 249 11.68 13.45 20.53
C TRP A 249 11.79 14.92 20.16
N ALA A 250 12.78 15.24 19.29
CA ALA A 250 12.99 16.59 18.78
C ALA A 250 11.85 17.07 17.86
N ASP A 251 11.29 16.17 17.05
CA ASP A 251 10.06 16.42 16.29
C ASP A 251 8.89 15.71 16.99
N PRO A 252 7.90 16.43 17.55
CA PRO A 252 6.77 15.81 18.26
C PRO A 252 5.74 15.17 17.34
N ARG A 253 5.83 15.38 16.00
CA ARG A 253 4.86 14.85 15.04
C ARG A 253 4.96 13.33 14.96
N CYS A 254 4.04 12.70 15.63
CA CYS A 254 3.84 11.25 15.68
C CYS A 254 2.33 11.01 15.58
N ILE A 255 1.85 10.63 14.39
CA ILE A 255 0.42 10.58 14.07
C ILE A 255 0.02 9.13 13.87
N VAL A 256 -1.07 8.70 14.51
CA VAL A 256 -1.70 7.40 14.31
C VAL A 256 -3.05 7.63 13.67
N LEU A 257 -3.19 7.27 12.38
CA LEU A 257 -4.47 7.24 11.68
C LEU A 257 -5.12 5.88 11.90
N VAL A 258 -6.27 5.86 12.56
CA VAL A 258 -7.10 4.66 12.72
C VAL A 258 -8.25 4.71 11.72
N LEU A 259 -8.31 3.73 10.82
CA LEU A 259 -9.46 3.50 9.95
C LEU A 259 -10.50 2.69 10.74
N ASN A 260 -11.48 3.39 11.29
CA ASN A 260 -12.54 2.82 12.10
C ASN A 260 -13.76 2.52 11.23
N ASN A 261 -13.84 1.31 10.71
CA ASN A 261 -14.99 0.83 9.95
C ASN A 261 -15.80 -0.26 10.68
N ARG A 262 -15.37 -0.63 11.88
CA ARG A 262 -15.97 -1.65 12.76
C ARG A 262 -16.07 -3.02 12.10
N ASP A 263 -15.09 -3.35 11.26
CA ASP A 263 -15.08 -4.57 10.46
C ASP A 263 -13.66 -5.09 10.25
N LEU A 264 -13.46 -6.40 10.31
CA LEU A 264 -12.24 -7.03 9.80
C LEU A 264 -12.24 -6.97 8.26
N ASN A 265 -12.24 -5.78 7.75
CA ASN A 265 -12.64 -5.40 6.40
C ASN A 265 -11.89 -6.13 5.28
N GLN A 266 -10.60 -6.35 5.43
CA GLN A 266 -9.84 -7.14 4.44
C GLN A 266 -10.36 -8.58 4.36
N VAL A 267 -10.60 -9.21 5.51
CA VAL A 267 -11.14 -10.58 5.59
C VAL A 267 -12.55 -10.65 5.00
N THR A 268 -13.41 -9.67 5.34
CA THR A 268 -14.75 -9.56 4.79
C THR A 268 -14.73 -9.50 3.25
N TRP A 269 -13.86 -8.68 2.68
CA TRP A 269 -13.77 -8.54 1.22
C TRP A 269 -13.10 -9.72 0.53
N GLU A 270 -12.12 -10.35 1.15
CA GLU A 270 -11.53 -11.60 0.64
C GLU A 270 -12.58 -12.71 0.62
N GLN A 271 -13.36 -12.88 1.69
CA GLN A 271 -14.45 -13.86 1.74
C GLN A 271 -15.48 -13.61 0.63
N ARG A 272 -15.90 -12.36 0.40
CA ARG A 272 -16.85 -12.00 -0.65
C ARG A 272 -16.31 -12.23 -2.07
N ALA A 273 -15.08 -11.79 -2.33
CA ALA A 273 -14.51 -11.77 -3.67
C ALA A 273 -13.77 -13.05 -4.06
N MET A 274 -13.18 -13.76 -3.11
CA MET A 274 -12.39 -14.96 -3.39
C MET A 274 -13.20 -16.24 -3.15
N GLU A 275 -14.00 -16.29 -2.07
CA GLU A 275 -14.75 -17.48 -1.71
C GLU A 275 -16.23 -17.44 -2.19
N GLY A 276 -16.74 -16.25 -2.47
CA GLY A 276 -18.14 -16.05 -2.87
C GLY A 276 -19.16 -16.29 -1.76
N ASP A 277 -18.73 -16.05 -0.52
CA ASP A 277 -19.55 -16.18 0.68
C ASP A 277 -19.89 -14.82 1.30
N PRO A 278 -21.06 -14.67 1.94
CA PRO A 278 -21.45 -13.44 2.61
C PRO A 278 -20.59 -13.17 3.84
N LYS A 279 -20.59 -11.92 4.29
CA LYS A 279 -19.95 -11.50 5.54
C LYS A 279 -20.42 -12.37 6.71
N PHE A 280 -19.50 -12.82 7.53
CA PHE A 280 -19.78 -13.53 8.77
C PHE A 280 -19.70 -12.59 9.96
N GLU A 281 -20.80 -11.88 10.24
CA GLU A 281 -20.89 -10.79 11.22
C GLU A 281 -20.31 -11.19 12.58
N THR A 282 -20.64 -12.40 13.08
CA THR A 282 -20.21 -12.86 14.40
C THR A 282 -18.70 -12.83 14.62
N SER A 283 -17.89 -13.01 13.57
CA SER A 283 -16.43 -13.02 13.66
C SER A 283 -15.77 -11.76 13.08
N GLN A 284 -16.48 -11.04 12.20
CA GLN A 284 -15.90 -9.92 11.44
C GLN A 284 -16.30 -8.55 11.98
N ASP A 285 -17.45 -8.46 12.66
CA ASP A 285 -17.86 -7.20 13.31
C ASP A 285 -16.99 -6.89 14.51
N LEU A 286 -16.60 -5.63 14.61
CA LEU A 286 -15.80 -5.12 15.71
C LEU A 286 -16.59 -4.13 16.55
N PRO A 287 -16.41 -4.12 17.89
CA PRO A 287 -16.99 -3.09 18.73
C PRO A 287 -16.40 -1.72 18.40
N ASP A 288 -17.25 -0.70 18.43
CA ASP A 288 -16.77 0.68 18.31
C ASP A 288 -15.89 1.05 19.51
N PHE A 289 -14.79 1.74 19.22
CA PHE A 289 -13.88 2.23 20.25
C PHE A 289 -13.46 3.66 19.94
N ALA A 290 -13.55 4.53 20.93
CA ALA A 290 -13.24 5.95 20.79
C ALA A 290 -11.72 6.20 20.87
N TYR A 291 -10.98 5.92 19.83
CA TYR A 291 -9.50 6.04 19.78
C TYR A 291 -9.01 7.46 20.01
N ASP A 292 -9.75 8.45 19.55
CA ASP A 292 -9.49 9.87 19.80
C ASP A 292 -9.61 10.21 21.29
N GLN A 293 -10.66 9.75 21.98
CA GLN A 293 -10.83 9.96 23.41
C GLN A 293 -9.78 9.17 24.22
N TYR A 294 -9.42 7.98 23.77
CA TYR A 294 -8.34 7.20 24.39
C TYR A 294 -7.00 7.95 24.35
N ALA A 295 -6.68 8.61 23.23
CA ALA A 295 -5.50 9.47 23.15
C ALA A 295 -5.54 10.63 24.14
N GLU A 296 -6.68 11.30 24.26
CA GLU A 296 -6.87 12.40 25.23
C GLU A 296 -6.68 11.93 26.68
N LEU A 297 -7.17 10.73 27.05
CA LEU A 297 -6.93 10.13 28.38
C LEU A 297 -5.44 9.90 28.67
N LEU A 298 -4.63 9.69 27.63
CA LEU A 298 -3.17 9.53 27.73
C LEU A 298 -2.40 10.85 27.66
N GLY A 299 -3.10 12.01 27.56
CA GLY A 299 -2.49 13.34 27.42
C GLY A 299 -1.92 13.62 26.03
N LEU A 300 -2.33 12.86 25.03
CA LEU A 300 -2.06 13.10 23.61
C LEU A 300 -3.19 13.93 23.00
N LYS A 301 -3.13 14.23 21.70
CA LYS A 301 -4.22 14.88 20.97
C LYS A 301 -5.08 13.83 20.27
N GLY A 302 -6.38 13.87 20.52
CA GLY A 302 -7.40 13.13 19.77
C GLY A 302 -8.04 14.00 18.71
N LEU A 303 -8.17 13.47 17.49
CA LEU A 303 -8.92 14.09 16.39
C LEU A 303 -9.89 13.07 15.80
N ARG A 304 -10.99 13.56 15.22
CA ARG A 304 -12.02 12.71 14.64
C ARG A 304 -12.37 13.16 13.23
N ILE A 305 -12.63 12.18 12.36
CA ILE A 305 -13.17 12.37 11.01
C ILE A 305 -14.47 11.58 10.93
N THR A 306 -15.59 12.25 10.69
CA THR A 306 -16.93 11.68 10.55
C THR A 306 -17.62 12.09 9.25
N SER A 307 -17.08 13.11 8.57
CA SER A 307 -17.56 13.58 7.28
C SER A 307 -16.40 13.89 6.33
N PRO A 308 -16.62 13.85 5.01
CA PRO A 308 -15.59 14.19 4.02
C PRO A 308 -15.01 15.61 4.18
N ASP A 309 -15.85 16.57 4.61
CA ASP A 309 -15.46 17.98 4.75
C ASP A 309 -14.43 18.21 5.85
N GLU A 310 -14.29 17.27 6.78
CA GLU A 310 -13.34 17.34 7.89
C GLU A 310 -11.94 16.85 7.53
N VAL A 311 -11.82 16.04 6.48
CA VAL A 311 -10.59 15.28 6.17
C VAL A 311 -9.38 16.20 6.03
N ASP A 312 -9.47 17.20 5.18
CA ASP A 312 -8.38 18.14 4.92
C ASP A 312 -7.98 18.92 6.17
N ARG A 313 -8.97 19.49 6.87
CA ARG A 313 -8.76 20.25 8.11
C ARG A 313 -8.10 19.41 9.19
N VAL A 314 -8.54 18.15 9.37
CA VAL A 314 -7.98 17.27 10.40
C VAL A 314 -6.53 16.89 10.09
N TRP A 315 -6.18 16.65 8.83
CA TRP A 315 -4.78 16.42 8.45
C TRP A 315 -3.91 17.66 8.68
N ASP A 316 -4.39 18.85 8.29
CA ASP A 316 -3.66 20.11 8.50
C ASP A 316 -3.45 20.37 10.02
N GLU A 317 -4.48 20.14 10.84
CA GLU A 317 -4.39 20.25 12.31
C GLU A 317 -3.39 19.23 12.87
N ALA A 318 -3.48 17.96 12.47
CA ALA A 318 -2.62 16.89 12.98
C ALA A 318 -1.13 17.13 12.66
N LEU A 319 -0.83 17.62 11.45
CA LEU A 319 0.53 17.90 11.01
C LEU A 319 1.14 19.15 11.65
N ALA A 320 0.31 20.06 12.15
CA ALA A 320 0.72 21.29 12.84
C ALA A 320 0.83 21.15 14.37
N MET A 321 0.43 19.98 14.94
CA MET A 321 0.42 19.77 16.38
C MET A 321 1.82 19.68 16.99
N ASP A 322 1.95 20.20 18.21
CA ASP A 322 3.15 20.16 19.07
C ASP A 322 3.28 18.89 19.92
N ARG A 323 2.44 17.90 19.66
CA ARG A 323 2.36 16.62 20.38
C ARG A 323 1.82 15.52 19.50
N PRO A 324 1.99 14.24 19.86
CA PRO A 324 1.42 13.12 19.10
C PRO A 324 -0.10 13.17 19.00
N VAL A 325 -0.61 12.70 17.86
CA VAL A 325 -2.03 12.75 17.49
C VAL A 325 -2.54 11.34 17.18
N VAL A 326 -3.75 11.02 17.64
CA VAL A 326 -4.52 9.89 17.14
C VAL A 326 -5.73 10.42 16.38
N ILE A 327 -5.82 10.09 15.11
CA ILE A 327 -6.97 10.40 14.25
C ILE A 327 -7.88 9.18 14.20
N ASN A 328 -9.08 9.30 14.75
CA ASN A 328 -10.14 8.28 14.63
C ASN A 328 -11.01 8.62 13.42
N ALA A 329 -10.74 7.97 12.27
CA ALA A 329 -11.47 8.19 11.03
C ALA A 329 -12.55 7.13 10.85
N TYR A 330 -13.82 7.51 10.96
CA TYR A 330 -14.96 6.65 10.66
C TYR A 330 -15.11 6.51 9.13
N VAL A 331 -14.85 5.32 8.62
CA VAL A 331 -14.83 5.08 7.17
C VAL A 331 -15.84 4.01 6.74
N ASP A 332 -16.24 4.09 5.47
CA ASP A 332 -17.20 3.18 4.85
C ASP A 332 -16.62 1.78 4.65
N PRO A 333 -17.12 0.72 5.33
CA PRO A 333 -16.66 -0.65 5.12
C PRO A 333 -17.01 -1.20 3.73
N GLU A 334 -17.99 -0.61 3.04
CA GLU A 334 -18.45 -1.09 1.73
C GLU A 334 -17.66 -0.50 0.55
N ILE A 335 -16.64 0.30 0.83
CA ILE A 335 -15.61 0.64 -0.16
C ILE A 335 -14.48 -0.38 -0.03
N GLY A 336 -14.59 -1.45 -0.83
CA GLY A 336 -13.69 -2.60 -0.73
C GLY A 336 -12.28 -2.36 -1.27
N PRO A 337 -11.29 -3.00 -0.65
CA PRO A 337 -9.90 -2.98 -1.13
C PRO A 337 -9.72 -3.97 -2.30
N LEU A 338 -10.55 -3.86 -3.33
CA LEU A 338 -10.53 -4.76 -4.48
C LEU A 338 -9.18 -4.74 -5.21
N PRO A 339 -8.76 -5.87 -5.81
CA PRO A 339 -7.52 -5.93 -6.59
C PRO A 339 -7.57 -4.98 -7.78
N PRO A 340 -6.41 -4.61 -8.36
CA PRO A 340 -6.34 -3.69 -9.51
C PRO A 340 -7.06 -4.23 -10.75
N HIS A 341 -7.05 -5.54 -10.92
CA HIS A 341 -7.84 -6.27 -11.92
C HIS A 341 -8.80 -7.22 -11.22
N ILE A 342 -10.09 -7.08 -11.51
CA ILE A 342 -11.11 -8.00 -11.03
C ILE A 342 -11.28 -9.08 -12.11
N GLY A 343 -10.80 -10.27 -11.82
CA GLY A 343 -10.99 -11.42 -12.70
C GLY A 343 -12.47 -11.86 -12.78
N PHE A 344 -12.81 -12.61 -13.81
CA PHE A 344 -14.18 -13.12 -13.98
C PHE A 344 -14.67 -13.93 -12.78
N ASP A 345 -13.81 -14.76 -12.20
CA ASP A 345 -14.15 -15.57 -11.03
C ASP A 345 -14.40 -14.69 -9.78
N GLN A 346 -13.64 -13.65 -9.58
CA GLN A 346 -13.86 -12.69 -8.48
C GLN A 346 -15.17 -11.93 -8.64
N ALA A 347 -15.50 -11.51 -9.86
CA ALA A 347 -16.80 -10.90 -10.14
C ALA A 347 -17.97 -11.86 -9.91
N LYS A 348 -17.82 -13.11 -10.34
CA LYS A 348 -18.79 -14.19 -10.10
C LYS A 348 -18.97 -14.49 -8.60
N ASN A 349 -17.86 -14.59 -7.87
CA ASN A 349 -17.88 -14.84 -6.43
C ASN A 349 -18.54 -13.68 -5.68
N PHE A 350 -18.22 -12.45 -6.03
CA PHE A 350 -18.87 -11.26 -5.47
C PHE A 350 -20.38 -11.28 -5.67
N MET A 351 -20.84 -11.64 -6.88
CA MET A 351 -22.27 -11.83 -7.14
C MET A 351 -22.87 -12.99 -6.35
N SER A 352 -22.11 -14.08 -6.17
CA SER A 352 -22.52 -15.23 -5.36
C SER A 352 -22.75 -14.84 -3.90
N SER A 353 -21.87 -14.04 -3.29
CA SER A 353 -22.03 -13.59 -1.90
C SER A 353 -23.32 -12.77 -1.73
N ILE A 354 -23.66 -11.92 -2.69
CA ILE A 354 -24.91 -11.15 -2.71
C ILE A 354 -26.14 -12.10 -2.77
N LEU A 355 -26.11 -13.06 -3.68
CA LEU A 355 -27.20 -14.03 -3.86
C LEU A 355 -27.41 -14.98 -2.67
N LYS A 356 -26.32 -15.26 -1.95
CA LYS A 356 -26.36 -16.06 -0.69
C LYS A 356 -26.85 -15.25 0.51
N GLY A 357 -27.17 -13.97 0.34
CA GLY A 357 -27.80 -13.13 1.36
C GLY A 357 -26.81 -12.36 2.24
N ASP A 358 -25.75 -11.79 1.65
CA ASP A 358 -24.85 -10.89 2.37
C ASP A 358 -25.65 -9.77 3.06
N PRO A 359 -25.45 -9.51 4.36
CA PRO A 359 -26.24 -8.54 5.12
C PRO A 359 -26.13 -7.10 4.57
N GLU A 360 -25.05 -6.78 3.86
CA GLU A 360 -24.80 -5.46 3.27
C GLU A 360 -24.99 -5.41 1.74
N ALA A 361 -25.61 -6.44 1.15
CA ALA A 361 -25.76 -6.62 -0.32
C ALA A 361 -26.22 -5.34 -1.05
N PHE A 362 -27.21 -4.62 -0.50
CA PHE A 362 -27.74 -3.39 -1.11
C PHE A 362 -26.69 -2.25 -1.11
N ARG A 363 -25.97 -2.09 0.00
CA ARG A 363 -24.90 -1.07 0.13
C ARG A 363 -23.74 -1.40 -0.79
N MET A 364 -23.35 -2.67 -0.87
CA MET A 364 -22.30 -3.17 -1.76
C MET A 364 -22.61 -2.84 -3.23
N ILE A 365 -23.82 -3.16 -3.70
CA ILE A 365 -24.26 -2.86 -5.08
C ILE A 365 -24.23 -1.35 -5.32
N LYS A 366 -24.81 -0.57 -4.43
CA LYS A 366 -24.84 0.90 -4.55
C LYS A 366 -23.45 1.50 -4.63
N GLN A 367 -22.53 1.03 -3.81
CA GLN A 367 -21.15 1.54 -3.77
C GLN A 367 -20.34 1.08 -5.00
N SER A 368 -20.51 -0.17 -5.44
CA SER A 368 -19.90 -0.68 -6.68
C SER A 368 -20.32 0.15 -7.91
N VAL A 369 -21.62 0.47 -8.02
CA VAL A 369 -22.12 1.32 -9.12
C VAL A 369 -21.51 2.73 -9.08
N LYS A 370 -21.29 3.29 -7.89
CA LYS A 370 -20.62 4.61 -7.77
C LYS A 370 -19.15 4.53 -8.23
N GLN A 371 -18.44 3.48 -7.83
CA GLN A 371 -17.04 3.29 -8.21
C GLN A 371 -16.86 3.00 -9.71
N MET A 372 -17.80 2.29 -10.35
CA MET A 372 -17.78 2.04 -11.80
C MET A 372 -18.07 3.27 -12.64
N LYS A 373 -18.68 4.32 -12.08
CA LYS A 373 -18.93 5.59 -12.78
C LYS A 373 -17.68 6.48 -12.84
N THR A 374 -16.65 6.20 -12.08
CA THR A 374 -15.34 6.83 -12.27
C THR A 374 -14.78 6.32 -13.60
N LYS A 375 -14.41 7.23 -14.49
CA LYS A 375 -13.92 6.88 -15.84
C LYS A 375 -12.72 5.94 -15.76
N VAL A 376 -12.82 4.88 -16.52
CA VAL A 376 -11.69 3.97 -16.77
C VAL A 376 -10.82 4.59 -17.84
#